data_d43b8f4642c863f85ee2e221b2230d9a
#
_entry.id   d43b8f4642c863f85ee2e221b2230d9a
#
_cell.length_a   1.000
_cell.length_b   1.000
_cell.length_c   1.000
_cell.angle_alpha   90.00
_cell.angle_beta   90.00
_cell.angle_gamma   90.00
#
_symmetry.space_group_name_H-M   'P 1'
#
loop_
_entity.id
_entity.type
_entity.pdbx_description
1 polymer ?
#
loop_
_entity_poly.entity_id
_entity_poly.type
_entity_poly.pdbx_seq_one_letter_code
_entity_poly.pdbx_strand_id
1 'polypeptide(L)'
;MFCNLTPEALRDYDGIGIMMSHARGAKLFTEGDPARNVFVICFGQVKISSTSRDGKTMILKIAGPGDVMGLSAVLANVPHEVTAEAIEPCQVKTVRKQEFVDFLGRHGIASMHAAQSLSGEYLTVFHDAKRLALSGSAAGRLARLLLDWGRTSANGKPEIRFTMALTHEEIANMAGTSRETVTRLLNQFRRDQWITIKGASLTIVKPDQLERLTA
;
A
#
# COMPACT_ATOMS: atom_id res chain seq x y z
N MET A 1 -2.88 13.70 -6.60
CA MET A 1 -1.59 13.78 -5.90
C MET A 1 -0.58 14.53 -6.75
N PHE A 2 0.73 14.21 -6.74
CA PHE A 2 1.74 14.99 -7.50
C PHE A 2 1.50 15.07 -9.02
N CYS A 3 0.59 14.28 -9.59
CA CYS A 3 0.12 14.42 -10.97
C CYS A 3 -0.94 15.53 -11.17
N ASN A 4 -1.52 16.07 -10.10
CA ASN A 4 -2.57 17.12 -10.13
C ASN A 4 -2.03 18.46 -9.61
N LEU A 5 -0.80 18.77 -9.96
CA LEU A 5 -0.16 20.06 -9.65
C LEU A 5 -0.59 21.13 -10.66
N THR A 6 -0.35 22.40 -10.33
CA THR A 6 -0.47 23.48 -11.32
C THR A 6 0.51 23.25 -12.46
N PRO A 7 0.26 23.79 -13.68
CA PRO A 7 1.19 23.62 -14.81
C PRO A 7 2.62 24.09 -14.51
N GLU A 8 2.79 25.12 -13.69
CA GLU A 8 4.09 25.61 -13.24
C GLU A 8 4.78 24.61 -12.29
N ALA A 9 4.08 24.20 -11.22
CA ALA A 9 4.62 23.23 -10.27
C ALA A 9 4.91 21.86 -10.93
N LEU A 10 4.12 21.48 -11.95
CA LEU A 10 4.35 20.24 -12.68
C LEU A 10 5.65 20.32 -13.51
N ARG A 11 5.91 21.44 -14.21
CA ARG A 11 7.17 21.64 -14.93
C ARG A 11 8.38 21.57 -14.00
N ASP A 12 8.30 22.24 -12.85
CA ASP A 12 9.38 22.21 -11.85
C ASP A 12 9.58 20.80 -11.28
N TYR A 13 8.47 20.07 -11.02
CA TYR A 13 8.51 18.70 -10.57
C TYR A 13 9.11 17.74 -11.62
N ASP A 14 8.82 17.97 -12.90
CA ASP A 14 9.40 17.18 -14.00
C ASP A 14 10.91 17.42 -14.13
N GLY A 15 11.38 18.61 -13.79
CA GLY A 15 12.80 18.99 -13.81
C GLY A 15 13.65 18.42 -12.66
N ILE A 16 13.06 17.87 -11.61
CA ILE A 16 13.78 17.27 -10.48
C ILE A 16 13.68 15.75 -10.47
N GLY A 17 14.71 15.10 -9.88
CA GLY A 17 14.76 13.65 -9.75
C GLY A 17 14.93 12.92 -11.08
N ILE A 18 14.89 11.61 -11.02
CA ILE A 18 15.07 10.70 -12.18
C ILE A 18 14.02 9.60 -12.19
N MET A 19 13.63 9.18 -13.39
CA MET A 19 12.77 8.01 -13.58
C MET A 19 13.62 6.74 -13.56
N MET A 20 13.25 5.77 -12.70
CA MET A 20 13.95 4.51 -12.57
C MET A 20 12.97 3.34 -12.78
N SER A 21 13.44 2.30 -13.48
CA SER A 21 12.73 1.03 -13.62
C SER A 21 13.27 0.02 -12.62
N HIS A 22 12.37 -0.66 -11.93
CA HIS A 22 12.68 -1.70 -10.97
C HIS A 22 12.04 -3.01 -11.38
N ALA A 23 12.83 -4.10 -11.39
CA ALA A 23 12.30 -5.44 -11.63
C ALA A 23 11.54 -5.93 -10.38
N ARG A 24 10.67 -6.93 -10.57
CA ARG A 24 10.03 -7.63 -9.45
C ARG A 24 11.07 -8.11 -8.43
N GLY A 25 10.83 -7.90 -7.15
CA GLY A 25 11.73 -8.24 -6.04
C GLY A 25 12.82 -7.22 -5.77
N ALA A 26 12.97 -6.17 -6.60
CA ALA A 26 13.92 -5.11 -6.33
C ALA A 26 13.47 -4.27 -5.13
N LYS A 27 14.40 -4.01 -4.19
CA LYS A 27 14.18 -3.11 -3.07
C LYS A 27 14.50 -1.68 -3.50
N LEU A 28 13.59 -0.76 -3.23
CA LEU A 28 13.77 0.67 -3.43
C LEU A 28 14.56 1.28 -2.25
N PHE A 29 14.23 0.81 -1.06
CA PHE A 29 14.95 1.09 0.19
C PHE A 29 14.64 -0.01 1.22
N THR A 30 15.49 -0.12 2.23
CA THR A 30 15.37 -1.09 3.32
C THR A 30 15.15 -0.36 4.65
N GLU A 31 14.43 -0.99 5.56
CA GLU A 31 14.29 -0.53 6.95
C GLU A 31 15.68 -0.31 7.57
N GLY A 32 15.88 0.86 8.20
CA GLY A 32 17.15 1.30 8.76
C GLY A 32 18.06 2.09 7.80
N ASP A 33 17.78 2.07 6.49
CA ASP A 33 18.56 2.86 5.53
C ASP A 33 18.36 4.37 5.75
N PRO A 34 19.37 5.22 5.53
CA PRO A 34 19.21 6.67 5.57
C PRO A 34 18.22 7.15 4.52
N ALA A 35 17.24 7.97 4.91
CA ALA A 35 16.21 8.52 4.02
C ALA A 35 16.77 9.67 3.16
N ARG A 36 17.41 9.32 2.04
CA ARG A 36 18.04 10.27 1.11
C ARG A 36 17.15 10.69 -0.06
N ASN A 37 16.10 9.93 -0.33
CA ASN A 37 15.22 10.12 -1.48
C ASN A 37 13.75 9.94 -1.10
N VAL A 38 12.89 10.60 -1.88
CA VAL A 38 11.45 10.33 -1.96
C VAL A 38 11.18 9.57 -3.25
N PHE A 39 10.26 8.64 -3.22
CA PHE A 39 9.92 7.76 -4.35
C PHE A 39 8.45 7.90 -4.69
N VAL A 40 8.14 8.25 -5.94
CA VAL A 40 6.76 8.37 -6.44
C VAL A 40 6.53 7.28 -7.47
N ILE A 41 5.54 6.42 -7.22
CA ILE A 41 5.20 5.34 -8.14
C ILE A 41 4.46 5.91 -9.33
N CYS A 42 4.97 5.69 -10.55
CA CYS A 42 4.31 6.05 -11.79
C CYS A 42 3.59 4.85 -12.42
N PHE A 43 4.16 3.65 -12.26
CA PHE A 43 3.60 2.41 -12.76
C PHE A 43 4.02 1.23 -11.87
N GLY A 44 3.17 0.21 -11.75
CA GLY A 44 3.43 -0.99 -10.98
C GLY A 44 3.03 -0.87 -9.51
N GLN A 45 3.39 -1.88 -8.71
CA GLN A 45 3.05 -1.98 -7.29
C GLN A 45 4.26 -2.29 -6.43
N VAL A 46 4.31 -1.69 -5.25
CA VAL A 46 5.38 -1.82 -4.27
C VAL A 46 4.80 -2.24 -2.93
N LYS A 47 5.36 -3.29 -2.35
CA LYS A 47 5.05 -3.78 -1.01
C LYS A 47 5.82 -3.00 0.03
N ILE A 48 5.13 -2.45 1.01
CA ILE A 48 5.70 -1.79 2.19
C ILE A 48 5.59 -2.75 3.37
N SER A 49 6.72 -3.11 3.96
CA SER A 49 6.77 -4.10 5.03
C SER A 49 7.78 -3.73 6.11
N SER A 50 7.55 -4.24 7.32
CA SER A 50 8.51 -4.24 8.42
C SER A 50 8.79 -5.66 8.87
N THR A 51 10.01 -5.92 9.35
CA THR A 51 10.42 -7.26 9.79
C THR A 51 10.91 -7.20 11.22
N SER A 52 10.31 -8.01 12.10
CA SER A 52 10.73 -8.13 13.48
C SER A 52 12.13 -8.77 13.60
N ARG A 53 12.74 -8.64 14.77
CA ARG A 53 14.07 -9.24 15.05
C ARG A 53 14.10 -10.76 14.88
N ASP A 54 12.97 -11.43 15.10
CA ASP A 54 12.80 -12.89 14.94
C ASP A 54 12.49 -13.27 13.47
N GLY A 55 12.57 -12.32 12.52
CA GLY A 55 12.36 -12.57 11.09
C GLY A 55 10.89 -12.60 10.65
N LYS A 56 9.93 -12.32 11.53
CA LYS A 56 8.52 -12.25 11.18
C LYS A 56 8.25 -10.96 10.41
N THR A 57 7.78 -11.09 9.17
CA THR A 57 7.45 -9.95 8.31
C THR A 57 5.97 -9.61 8.41
N MET A 58 5.67 -8.32 8.51
CA MET A 58 4.34 -7.76 8.42
C MET A 58 4.26 -6.84 7.21
N ILE A 59 3.27 -7.06 6.34
CA ILE A 59 2.98 -6.16 5.24
C ILE A 59 2.02 -5.09 5.73
N LEU A 60 2.45 -3.84 5.64
CA LEU A 60 1.70 -2.67 6.10
C LEU A 60 0.81 -2.11 4.99
N LYS A 61 1.31 -2.10 3.73
CA LYS A 61 0.59 -1.51 2.59
C LYS A 61 1.12 -2.09 1.28
N ILE A 62 0.26 -2.16 0.28
CA ILE A 62 0.64 -2.24 -1.14
C ILE A 62 0.43 -0.84 -1.73
N ALA A 63 1.54 -0.20 -2.09
CA ALA A 63 1.54 1.10 -2.73
C ALA A 63 1.42 0.95 -4.26
N GLY A 64 0.67 1.85 -4.89
CA GLY A 64 0.41 1.86 -6.33
C GLY A 64 0.67 3.21 -6.98
N PRO A 65 0.32 3.37 -8.28
CA PRO A 65 0.57 4.61 -9.02
C PRO A 65 -0.01 5.84 -8.32
N GLY A 66 0.82 6.88 -8.17
CA GLY A 66 0.50 8.12 -7.46
C GLY A 66 0.85 8.12 -5.97
N ASP A 67 1.17 6.96 -5.37
CA ASP A 67 1.66 6.91 -3.99
C ASP A 67 3.09 7.44 -3.89
N VAL A 68 3.36 8.08 -2.75
CA VAL A 68 4.68 8.64 -2.41
C VAL A 68 5.25 7.82 -1.24
N MET A 69 6.45 7.31 -1.40
CA MET A 69 7.11 6.51 -0.38
C MET A 69 8.36 7.22 0.16
N GLY A 70 8.68 6.97 1.43
CA GLY A 70 9.81 7.56 2.13
C GLY A 70 9.59 9.02 2.53
N LEU A 71 8.40 9.57 2.34
CA LEU A 71 8.07 10.97 2.62
C LEU A 71 8.19 11.29 4.12
N SER A 72 7.62 10.46 4.99
CA SER A 72 7.69 10.61 6.45
C SER A 72 9.13 10.63 6.95
N ALA A 73 9.94 9.65 6.56
CA ALA A 73 11.33 9.55 6.97
C ALA A 73 12.19 10.73 6.48
N VAL A 74 11.97 11.17 5.24
CA VAL A 74 12.66 12.33 4.65
C VAL A 74 12.32 13.62 5.39
N LEU A 75 11.05 13.90 5.67
CA LEU A 75 10.61 15.11 6.35
C LEU A 75 10.96 15.10 7.84
N ALA A 76 10.85 13.94 8.50
CA ALA A 76 11.26 13.78 9.91
C ALA A 76 12.78 13.72 10.10
N ASN A 77 13.55 13.56 9.01
CA ASN A 77 15.03 13.39 9.07
C ASN A 77 15.46 12.16 9.89
N VAL A 78 14.76 11.05 9.72
CA VAL A 78 15.06 9.77 10.36
C VAL A 78 15.35 8.68 9.30
N PRO A 79 15.98 7.56 9.66
CA PRO A 79 16.07 6.40 8.76
C PRO A 79 14.69 5.87 8.35
N HIS A 80 14.62 5.13 7.24
CA HIS A 80 13.39 4.45 6.85
C HIS A 80 12.95 3.43 7.92
N GLU A 81 11.69 3.51 8.33
CA GLU A 81 11.09 2.61 9.33
C GLU A 81 10.51 1.33 8.70
N VAL A 82 10.58 1.22 7.37
CA VAL A 82 9.99 0.14 6.59
C VAL A 82 10.85 -0.20 5.39
N THR A 83 10.66 -1.38 4.82
CA THR A 83 11.25 -1.81 3.54
C THR A 83 10.22 -1.66 2.43
N ALA A 84 10.64 -1.10 1.28
CA ALA A 84 9.85 -0.99 0.06
C ALA A 84 10.41 -1.92 -1.02
N GLU A 85 9.60 -2.87 -1.51
CA GLU A 85 9.98 -3.90 -2.48
C GLU A 85 8.97 -3.98 -3.62
N ALA A 86 9.44 -3.94 -4.88
CA ALA A 86 8.60 -4.07 -6.06
C ALA A 86 8.01 -5.49 -6.15
N ILE A 87 6.68 -5.62 -6.21
CA ILE A 87 6.00 -6.93 -6.37
C ILE A 87 5.72 -7.28 -7.83
N GLU A 88 5.89 -6.33 -8.72
CA GLU A 88 5.85 -6.45 -10.17
C GLU A 88 6.83 -5.43 -10.78
N PRO A 89 7.10 -5.45 -12.10
CA PRO A 89 7.92 -4.40 -12.73
C PRO A 89 7.31 -3.01 -12.49
N CYS A 90 8.13 -2.09 -11.96
CA CYS A 90 7.70 -0.75 -11.56
C CYS A 90 8.50 0.34 -12.28
N GLN A 91 7.84 1.47 -12.53
CA GLN A 91 8.48 2.74 -12.86
C GLN A 91 8.26 3.72 -11.70
N VAL A 92 9.36 4.25 -11.18
CA VAL A 92 9.36 5.07 -9.98
C VAL A 92 10.19 6.32 -10.24
N LYS A 93 9.61 7.49 -9.96
CA LYS A 93 10.35 8.74 -9.94
C LYS A 93 11.05 8.88 -8.59
N THR A 94 12.37 8.89 -8.62
CA THR A 94 13.23 9.05 -7.43
C THR A 94 13.73 10.48 -7.36
N VAL A 95 13.40 11.19 -6.29
CA VAL A 95 13.77 12.60 -6.07
C VAL A 95 14.62 12.70 -4.82
N ARG A 96 15.77 13.39 -4.92
CA ARG A 96 16.64 13.61 -3.76
C ARG A 96 15.93 14.44 -2.69
N LYS A 97 16.20 14.13 -1.43
CA LYS A 97 15.61 14.81 -0.26
C LYS A 97 15.65 16.35 -0.41
N GLN A 98 16.83 16.93 -0.68
CA GLN A 98 16.96 18.37 -0.75
C GLN A 98 16.13 18.97 -1.90
N GLU A 99 16.22 18.38 -3.11
CA GLU A 99 15.43 18.83 -4.27
C GLU A 99 13.93 18.78 -3.99
N PHE A 100 13.48 17.72 -3.28
CA PHE A 100 12.07 17.57 -2.94
C PHE A 100 11.61 18.59 -1.89
N VAL A 101 12.40 18.81 -0.84
CA VAL A 101 12.10 19.81 0.20
C VAL A 101 12.08 21.22 -0.38
N ASP A 102 13.05 21.58 -1.24
CA ASP A 102 13.10 22.87 -1.92
C ASP A 102 11.89 23.04 -2.85
N PHE A 103 11.47 21.98 -3.55
CA PHE A 103 10.26 21.97 -4.37
C PHE A 103 9.00 22.21 -3.53
N LEU A 104 8.85 21.53 -2.40
CA LEU A 104 7.73 21.77 -1.48
C LEU A 104 7.72 23.21 -0.95
N GLY A 105 8.89 23.75 -0.62
CA GLY A 105 9.02 25.13 -0.14
C GLY A 105 8.58 26.19 -1.17
N ARG A 106 8.73 25.90 -2.46
CA ARG A 106 8.33 26.81 -3.55
C ARG A 106 6.87 26.66 -3.97
N HIS A 107 6.28 25.49 -3.79
CA HIS A 107 4.94 25.18 -4.29
C HIS A 107 4.00 24.74 -3.18
N GLY A 108 3.20 25.66 -2.63
CA GLY A 108 2.26 25.38 -1.52
C GLY A 108 1.25 24.27 -1.84
N ILE A 109 0.83 24.14 -3.11
CA ILE A 109 -0.06 23.02 -3.53
C ILE A 109 0.63 21.66 -3.38
N ALA A 110 1.93 21.59 -3.68
CA ALA A 110 2.71 20.36 -3.50
C ALA A 110 2.89 20.02 -2.01
N SER A 111 3.11 21.05 -1.16
CA SER A 111 3.15 20.88 0.30
C SER A 111 1.82 20.38 0.85
N MET A 112 0.69 20.88 0.35
CA MET A 112 -0.64 20.39 0.72
C MET A 112 -0.82 18.91 0.32
N HIS A 113 -0.39 18.54 -0.89
CA HIS A 113 -0.45 17.14 -1.33
C HIS A 113 0.46 16.23 -0.48
N ALA A 114 1.63 16.69 -0.07
CA ALA A 114 2.50 15.97 0.86
C ALA A 114 1.82 15.77 2.22
N ALA A 115 1.21 16.81 2.77
CA ALA A 115 0.47 16.73 4.02
C ALA A 115 -0.73 15.78 3.92
N GLN A 116 -1.49 15.81 2.82
CA GLN A 116 -2.59 14.88 2.56
C GLN A 116 -2.11 13.43 2.46
N SER A 117 -0.97 13.18 1.81
CA SER A 117 -0.36 11.85 1.72
C SER A 117 -0.02 11.31 3.11
N LEU A 118 0.67 12.12 3.95
CA LEU A 118 1.01 11.74 5.33
C LEU A 118 -0.23 11.53 6.20
N SER A 119 -1.25 12.37 6.05
CA SER A 119 -2.52 12.21 6.75
C SER A 119 -3.22 10.90 6.36
N GLY A 120 -3.19 10.54 5.08
CA GLY A 120 -3.70 9.28 4.58
C GLY A 120 -2.95 8.06 5.15
N GLU A 121 -1.62 8.13 5.19
CA GLU A 121 -0.79 7.09 5.81
C GLU A 121 -1.09 6.95 7.31
N TYR A 122 -1.17 8.04 8.05
CA TYR A 122 -1.53 8.04 9.46
C TYR A 122 -2.89 7.37 9.70
N LEU A 123 -3.93 7.75 8.94
CA LEU A 123 -5.26 7.16 9.07
C LEU A 123 -5.24 5.66 8.76
N THR A 124 -4.51 5.24 7.74
CA THR A 124 -4.35 3.81 7.40
C THR A 124 -3.72 3.04 8.56
N VAL A 125 -2.58 3.50 9.07
CA VAL A 125 -1.88 2.88 10.21
C VAL A 125 -2.77 2.86 11.45
N PHE A 126 -3.49 3.95 11.73
CA PHE A 126 -4.42 4.03 12.86
C PHE A 126 -5.56 3.01 12.74
N HIS A 127 -6.17 2.87 11.56
CA HIS A 127 -7.22 1.87 11.31
C HIS A 127 -6.68 0.45 11.41
N ASP A 128 -5.48 0.19 10.91
CA ASP A 128 -4.84 -1.12 10.99
C ASP A 128 -4.49 -1.50 12.43
N ALA A 129 -3.94 -0.56 13.21
CA ALA A 129 -3.68 -0.76 14.64
C ALA A 129 -4.99 -1.05 15.41
N LYS A 130 -6.04 -0.26 15.13
CA LYS A 130 -7.38 -0.50 15.71
C LYS A 130 -7.93 -1.87 15.32
N ARG A 131 -7.78 -2.26 14.07
CA ARG A 131 -8.20 -3.58 13.56
C ARG A 131 -7.48 -4.71 14.29
N LEU A 132 -6.16 -4.63 14.41
CA LEU A 132 -5.36 -5.67 15.08
C LEU A 132 -5.67 -5.76 16.57
N ALA A 133 -5.92 -4.62 17.22
CA ALA A 133 -6.20 -4.56 18.66
C ALA A 133 -7.65 -4.95 19.03
N LEU A 134 -8.63 -4.62 18.17
CA LEU A 134 -10.06 -4.72 18.50
C LEU A 134 -10.80 -5.80 17.69
N SER A 135 -10.24 -6.34 16.58
CA SER A 135 -10.92 -7.39 15.80
C SER A 135 -10.69 -8.76 16.42
N GLY A 136 -11.79 -9.39 16.87
CA GLY A 136 -11.76 -10.65 17.61
C GLY A 136 -11.34 -11.87 16.79
N SER A 137 -11.51 -11.93 15.45
CA SER A 137 -11.28 -13.13 14.67
C SER A 137 -10.39 -12.93 13.44
N ALA A 138 -9.61 -13.96 13.11
CA ALA A 138 -8.84 -14.00 11.85
C ALA A 138 -9.76 -13.92 10.60
N ALA A 139 -10.98 -14.46 10.70
CA ALA A 139 -11.98 -14.38 9.63
C ALA A 139 -12.44 -12.93 9.41
N GLY A 140 -12.69 -12.18 10.47
CA GLY A 140 -13.07 -10.76 10.40
C GLY A 140 -11.96 -9.90 9.82
N ARG A 141 -10.70 -10.13 10.22
CA ARG A 141 -9.56 -9.39 9.67
C ARG A 141 -9.35 -9.67 8.18
N LEU A 142 -9.46 -10.95 7.75
CA LEU A 142 -9.38 -11.32 6.34
C LEU A 142 -10.55 -10.72 5.53
N ALA A 143 -11.78 -10.81 6.06
CA ALA A 143 -12.96 -10.25 5.39
C ALA A 143 -12.82 -8.74 5.19
N ARG A 144 -12.36 -7.99 6.19
CA ARG A 144 -12.09 -6.56 6.10
C ARG A 144 -11.06 -6.26 5.01
N LEU A 145 -9.95 -6.98 4.99
CA LEU A 145 -8.89 -6.81 4.00
C LEU A 145 -9.42 -6.97 2.57
N LEU A 146 -10.25 -8.01 2.32
CA LEU A 146 -10.86 -8.24 1.01
C LEU A 146 -11.85 -7.13 0.62
N LEU A 147 -12.66 -6.64 1.56
CA LEU A 147 -13.59 -5.54 1.34
C LEU A 147 -12.87 -4.23 1.01
N ASP A 148 -11.79 -3.91 1.71
CA ASP A 148 -11.01 -2.69 1.50
C ASP A 148 -10.35 -2.71 0.10
N TRP A 149 -9.77 -3.83 -0.32
CA TRP A 149 -9.25 -3.99 -1.69
C TRP A 149 -10.37 -3.88 -2.75
N GLY A 150 -11.52 -4.46 -2.46
CA GLY A 150 -12.67 -4.38 -3.34
C GLY A 150 -13.16 -2.94 -3.54
N ARG A 151 -13.25 -2.15 -2.47
CA ARG A 151 -13.68 -0.74 -2.51
C ARG A 151 -12.72 0.13 -3.32
N THR A 152 -11.42 -0.09 -3.17
CA THR A 152 -10.38 0.63 -3.93
C THR A 152 -10.45 0.33 -5.43
N SER A 153 -10.88 -0.88 -5.80
CA SER A 153 -10.91 -1.35 -7.19
C SER A 153 -12.27 -1.14 -7.90
N ALA A 154 -13.35 -0.90 -7.15
CA ALA A 154 -14.71 -0.93 -7.69
C ALA A 154 -15.05 0.25 -8.62
N ASN A 155 -14.36 1.40 -8.55
CA ASN A 155 -14.57 2.57 -9.42
C ASN A 155 -16.04 2.83 -9.79
N GLY A 156 -16.99 2.66 -8.84
CA GLY A 156 -18.43 2.83 -9.06
C GLY A 156 -19.15 1.67 -9.78
N LYS A 157 -18.50 0.53 -10.02
CA LYS A 157 -19.16 -0.66 -10.60
C LYS A 157 -19.85 -1.49 -9.51
N PRO A 158 -21.00 -2.12 -9.83
CA PRO A 158 -21.75 -2.95 -8.87
C PRO A 158 -21.00 -4.24 -8.50
N GLU A 159 -20.11 -4.73 -9.36
CA GLU A 159 -19.34 -5.95 -9.15
C GLU A 159 -17.98 -5.58 -8.52
N ILE A 160 -17.73 -6.06 -7.30
CA ILE A 160 -16.49 -5.86 -6.57
C ILE A 160 -15.49 -6.93 -7.02
N ARG A 161 -14.70 -6.60 -8.06
CA ARG A 161 -13.68 -7.50 -8.64
C ARG A 161 -12.31 -6.83 -8.65
N PHE A 162 -11.28 -7.57 -8.21
CA PHE A 162 -9.90 -7.09 -8.19
C PHE A 162 -8.90 -8.22 -8.45
N THR A 163 -7.69 -7.84 -8.85
CA THR A 163 -6.59 -8.78 -9.02
C THR A 163 -5.87 -8.97 -7.69
N MET A 164 -5.82 -10.21 -7.21
CA MET A 164 -5.11 -10.61 -6.02
C MET A 164 -3.71 -11.12 -6.43
N ALA A 165 -2.76 -10.21 -6.59
CA ALA A 165 -1.38 -10.52 -7.00
C ALA A 165 -0.51 -11.06 -5.84
N LEU A 166 -1.09 -11.17 -4.63
CA LEU A 166 -0.40 -11.57 -3.41
C LEU A 166 -0.52 -13.09 -3.18
N THR A 167 0.52 -13.66 -2.60
CA THR A 167 0.51 -15.04 -2.09
C THR A 167 -0.35 -15.15 -0.83
N HIS A 168 -0.80 -16.35 -0.48
CA HIS A 168 -1.51 -16.59 0.79
C HIS A 168 -0.65 -16.24 2.02
N GLU A 169 0.67 -16.33 1.92
CA GLU A 169 1.60 -15.91 2.97
C GLU A 169 1.55 -14.38 3.16
N GLU A 170 1.60 -13.62 2.07
CA GLU A 170 1.52 -12.17 2.11
C GLU A 170 0.16 -11.69 2.63
N ILE A 171 -0.94 -12.34 2.21
CA ILE A 171 -2.28 -12.07 2.75
C ILE A 171 -2.35 -12.37 4.25
N ALA A 172 -1.71 -13.46 4.69
CA ALA A 172 -1.64 -13.84 6.10
C ALA A 172 -0.89 -12.79 6.93
N ASN A 173 0.23 -12.29 6.41
CA ASN A 173 1.01 -11.22 7.03
C ASN A 173 0.20 -9.92 7.16
N MET A 174 -0.62 -9.57 6.16
CA MET A 174 -1.52 -8.41 6.22
C MET A 174 -2.70 -8.60 7.17
N ALA A 175 -3.25 -9.81 7.23
CA ALA A 175 -4.39 -10.14 8.11
C ALA A 175 -3.96 -10.49 9.55
N GLY A 176 -2.67 -10.47 9.87
CA GLY A 176 -2.13 -10.83 11.19
C GLY A 176 -2.51 -12.28 11.59
N THR A 177 -2.36 -13.23 10.67
CA THR A 177 -2.72 -14.65 10.88
C THR A 177 -1.73 -15.58 10.16
N SER A 178 -1.98 -16.91 10.15
CA SER A 178 -1.13 -17.85 9.43
C SER A 178 -1.62 -18.12 8.00
N ARG A 179 -0.70 -18.54 7.11
CA ARG A 179 -0.99 -18.95 5.74
C ARG A 179 -2.06 -20.04 5.66
N GLU A 180 -1.99 -21.01 6.56
CA GLU A 180 -2.96 -22.12 6.65
C GLU A 180 -4.35 -21.60 6.97
N THR A 181 -4.45 -20.63 7.90
CA THR A 181 -5.71 -19.99 8.28
C THR A 181 -6.29 -19.21 7.09
N VAL A 182 -5.49 -18.43 6.36
CA VAL A 182 -5.94 -17.73 5.14
C VAL A 182 -6.44 -18.72 4.10
N THR A 183 -5.67 -19.81 3.83
CA THR A 183 -6.06 -20.83 2.86
C THR A 183 -7.40 -21.47 3.23
N ARG A 184 -7.58 -21.82 4.49
CA ARG A 184 -8.80 -22.41 5.01
C ARG A 184 -10.00 -21.44 4.90
N LEU A 185 -9.82 -20.19 5.28
CA LEU A 185 -10.87 -19.17 5.24
C LEU A 185 -11.27 -18.79 3.81
N LEU A 186 -10.32 -18.60 2.88
CA LEU A 186 -10.64 -18.35 1.48
C LEU A 186 -11.40 -19.52 0.85
N ASN A 187 -11.03 -20.76 1.16
CA ASN A 187 -11.75 -21.93 0.71
C ASN A 187 -13.16 -22.02 1.32
N GLN A 188 -13.33 -21.62 2.58
CA GLN A 188 -14.64 -21.52 3.22
C GLN A 188 -15.50 -20.46 2.51
N PHE A 189 -15.03 -19.22 2.37
CA PHE A 189 -15.77 -18.13 1.71
C PHE A 189 -16.17 -18.50 0.27
N ARG A 190 -15.31 -19.26 -0.43
CA ARG A 190 -15.62 -19.79 -1.78
C ARG A 190 -16.71 -20.86 -1.76
N ARG A 191 -16.67 -21.81 -0.82
CA ARG A 191 -17.71 -22.85 -0.66
C ARG A 191 -19.07 -22.22 -0.32
N ASP A 192 -19.06 -21.20 0.54
CA ASP A 192 -20.26 -20.48 0.97
C ASP A 192 -20.75 -19.48 -0.10
N GLN A 193 -20.06 -19.42 -1.26
CA GLN A 193 -20.38 -18.55 -2.39
C GLN A 193 -20.36 -17.04 -2.03
N TRP A 194 -19.51 -16.66 -1.06
CA TRP A 194 -19.30 -15.25 -0.72
C TRP A 194 -18.29 -14.59 -1.63
N ILE A 195 -17.33 -15.38 -2.13
CA ILE A 195 -16.33 -14.96 -3.10
C ILE A 195 -16.19 -16.00 -4.22
N THR A 196 -15.67 -15.55 -5.38
CA THR A 196 -15.14 -16.45 -6.41
C THR A 196 -13.71 -16.11 -6.73
N ILE A 197 -12.88 -17.11 -7.05
CA ILE A 197 -11.47 -16.94 -7.42
C ILE A 197 -11.25 -17.65 -8.75
N LYS A 198 -10.76 -16.91 -9.76
CA LYS A 198 -10.38 -17.41 -11.08
C LYS A 198 -8.97 -16.91 -11.42
N GLY A 199 -7.97 -17.81 -11.33
CA GLY A 199 -6.56 -17.40 -11.42
C GLY A 199 -6.21 -16.38 -10.33
N ALA A 200 -5.66 -15.24 -10.72
CA ALA A 200 -5.36 -14.13 -9.80
C ALA A 200 -6.55 -13.19 -9.56
N SER A 201 -7.72 -13.42 -10.19
CA SER A 201 -8.88 -12.54 -10.02
C SER A 201 -9.80 -13.03 -8.92
N LEU A 202 -10.09 -12.18 -7.93
CA LEU A 202 -11.09 -12.39 -6.88
C LEU A 202 -12.29 -11.48 -7.12
N THR A 203 -13.50 -12.06 -7.02
CA THR A 203 -14.77 -11.33 -7.04
C THR A 203 -15.50 -11.55 -5.73
N ILE A 204 -15.93 -10.47 -5.07
CA ILE A 204 -16.81 -10.53 -3.89
C ILE A 204 -18.24 -10.61 -4.39
N VAL A 205 -18.91 -11.72 -4.10
CA VAL A 205 -20.29 -12.01 -4.52
C VAL A 205 -21.30 -11.54 -3.48
N LYS A 206 -20.96 -11.73 -2.19
CA LYS A 206 -21.85 -11.37 -1.07
C LYS A 206 -21.12 -10.48 -0.07
N PRO A 207 -20.96 -9.17 -0.33
CA PRO A 207 -20.25 -8.26 0.55
C PRO A 207 -20.83 -8.23 1.97
N ASP A 208 -22.17 -8.24 2.10
CA ASP A 208 -22.86 -8.21 3.40
C ASP A 208 -22.43 -9.35 4.34
N GLN A 209 -22.13 -10.54 3.80
CA GLN A 209 -21.67 -11.67 4.61
C GLN A 209 -20.26 -11.46 5.13
N LEU A 210 -19.38 -10.84 4.34
CA LEU A 210 -18.05 -10.45 4.78
C LEU A 210 -18.12 -9.32 5.80
N GLU A 211 -19.00 -8.33 5.59
CA GLU A 211 -19.19 -7.20 6.51
C GLU A 211 -19.63 -7.68 7.91
N ARG A 212 -20.52 -8.66 8.01
CA ARG A 212 -20.96 -9.27 9.29
C ARG A 212 -19.79 -9.86 10.10
N LEU A 213 -18.74 -10.35 9.44
CA LEU A 213 -17.57 -10.87 10.14
C LEU A 213 -16.68 -9.77 10.73
N THR A 214 -16.85 -8.54 10.27
CA THR A 214 -16.01 -7.39 10.66
C THR A 214 -16.58 -6.58 11.83
N ALA A 215 -17.76 -6.95 12.30
CA ALA A 215 -18.45 -6.34 13.42
C ALA A 215 -17.81 -6.69 14.76
#